data_237b79cf983aa06dae217d03ec8eca1d
#
_entry.id   237b79cf983aa06dae217d03ec8eca1d
#
_cell.length_a   1.000
_cell.length_b   1.000
_cell.length_c   1.000
_cell.angle_alpha   90.00
_cell.angle_beta   90.00
_cell.angle_gamma   90.00
#
_symmetry.space_group_name_H-M   'P 1'
#
loop_
_entity.id
_entity.type
_entity.pdbx_description
1 polymer ?
#
loop_
_entity_poly.entity_id
_entity_poly.type
_entity_poly.pdbx_seq_one_letter_code
_entity_poly.pdbx_strand_id
1 'polypeptide(L)'
;MNRMRKKIASVLKEAQNTTAMLTTFNEVDMSGYMNLRKEYGELFMKKHDIKLGFMSGFIKAAAMALQEQPVVNAVIDGNDMVYRDFIDISVAVSTPKGLVVPSLRNC
;
A
#
# COMPACT_ATOMS: atom_id res chain seq x y z
N MET A 1 -30.00 1.67 -6.07
CA MET A 1 -28.55 1.44 -5.94
C MET A 1 -28.17 0.25 -6.83
N ASN A 2 -27.15 0.38 -7.68
CA ASN A 2 -26.74 -0.69 -8.58
C ASN A 2 -26.05 -1.86 -7.85
N ARG A 3 -25.93 -3.02 -8.50
CA ARG A 3 -25.36 -4.25 -7.92
C ARG A 3 -23.92 -4.06 -7.42
N MET A 4 -23.11 -3.31 -8.18
CA MET A 4 -21.72 -3.04 -7.84
C MET A 4 -21.61 -2.25 -6.53
N ARG A 5 -22.37 -1.17 -6.36
CA ARG A 5 -22.36 -0.35 -5.14
C ARG A 5 -22.84 -1.14 -3.91
N LYS A 6 -23.83 -2.01 -4.08
CA LYS A 6 -24.27 -2.91 -2.99
C LYS A 6 -23.15 -3.86 -2.57
N LYS A 7 -22.42 -4.44 -3.53
CA LYS A 7 -21.28 -5.34 -3.23
C LYS A 7 -20.15 -4.60 -2.53
N ILE A 8 -19.78 -3.40 -3.00
CA ILE A 8 -18.76 -2.56 -2.36
C ILE A 8 -19.16 -2.27 -0.90
N ALA A 9 -20.40 -1.83 -0.66
CA ALA A 9 -20.87 -1.52 0.69
C ALA A 9 -20.80 -2.75 1.62
N SER A 10 -21.23 -3.92 1.14
CA SER A 10 -21.16 -5.17 1.89
C SER A 10 -19.72 -5.52 2.27
N VAL A 11 -18.79 -5.53 1.32
CA VAL A 11 -17.39 -5.91 1.56
C VAL A 11 -16.70 -4.93 2.51
N LEU A 12 -16.90 -3.62 2.32
CA LEU A 12 -16.28 -2.62 3.20
C LEU A 12 -16.84 -2.69 4.62
N LYS A 13 -18.15 -2.93 4.77
CA LYS A 13 -18.77 -3.07 6.09
C LYS A 13 -18.34 -4.36 6.79
N GLU A 14 -18.21 -5.44 6.05
CA GLU A 14 -17.69 -6.71 6.57
C GLU A 14 -16.26 -6.56 7.09
N ALA A 15 -15.38 -5.88 6.34
CA ALA A 15 -14.03 -5.58 6.78
C ALA A 15 -14.00 -4.79 8.11
N GLN A 16 -14.84 -3.77 8.26
CA GLN A 16 -14.95 -3.04 9.53
C GLN A 16 -15.47 -3.89 10.69
N ASN A 17 -16.36 -4.84 10.42
CA ASN A 17 -16.96 -5.68 11.46
C ASN A 17 -16.05 -6.82 11.90
N THR A 18 -15.15 -7.29 11.04
CA THR A 18 -14.24 -8.43 11.30
C THR A 18 -12.87 -8.03 11.81
N THR A 19 -12.45 -6.77 11.62
CA THR A 19 -11.13 -6.28 12.01
C THR A 19 -11.21 -5.28 13.15
N ALA A 20 -10.21 -5.31 14.04
CA ALA A 20 -9.98 -4.27 15.04
C ALA A 20 -9.00 -3.24 14.46
N MET A 21 -9.54 -2.20 13.82
CA MET A 21 -8.72 -1.18 13.15
C MET A 21 -8.08 -0.24 14.16
N LEU A 22 -6.77 -0.04 14.04
CA LEU A 22 -6.00 0.97 14.75
C LEU A 22 -5.46 1.99 13.75
N THR A 23 -5.58 3.27 14.08
CA THR A 23 -5.02 4.37 13.28
C THR A 23 -3.94 5.09 14.09
N THR A 24 -2.78 5.27 13.48
CA THR A 24 -1.68 6.08 14.05
C THR A 24 -1.36 7.24 13.11
N PHE A 25 -0.88 8.34 13.69
CA PHE A 25 -0.48 9.54 12.94
C PHE A 25 0.96 9.88 13.30
N ASN A 26 1.79 10.06 12.27
CA ASN A 26 3.20 10.41 12.41
C ASN A 26 3.57 11.50 11.40
N GLU A 27 4.45 12.40 11.81
CA GLU A 27 5.07 13.38 10.92
C GLU A 27 6.42 12.86 10.43
N VAL A 28 6.69 13.04 9.14
CA VAL A 28 7.93 12.58 8.50
C VAL A 28 8.55 13.72 7.72
N ASP A 29 9.83 14.01 7.97
CA ASP A 29 10.60 14.94 7.15
C ASP A 29 10.91 14.33 5.79
N MET A 30 10.31 14.90 4.75
CA MET A 30 10.43 14.47 3.36
C MET A 30 11.58 15.15 2.60
N SER A 31 12.34 16.05 3.22
CA SER A 31 13.38 16.85 2.55
C SER A 31 14.43 15.98 1.86
N GLY A 32 14.89 14.91 2.50
CA GLY A 32 15.85 13.97 1.92
C GLY A 32 15.32 13.29 0.65
N TYR A 33 14.09 12.79 0.70
CA TYR A 33 13.46 12.16 -0.46
C TYR A 33 13.14 13.16 -1.59
N MET A 34 12.76 14.39 -1.24
CA MET A 34 12.53 15.46 -2.20
C MET A 34 13.83 15.83 -2.94
N ASN A 35 14.95 15.92 -2.23
CA ASN A 35 16.27 16.18 -2.81
C ASN A 35 16.69 15.04 -3.74
N LEU A 36 16.51 13.78 -3.33
CA LEU A 36 16.77 12.61 -4.19
C LEU A 36 15.96 12.68 -5.49
N ARG A 37 14.67 13.00 -5.40
CA ARG A 37 13.84 13.16 -6.60
C ARG A 37 14.28 14.30 -7.50
N LYS A 38 14.74 15.41 -6.93
CA LYS A 38 15.28 16.56 -7.69
C LYS A 38 16.56 16.18 -8.43
N GLU A 39 17.43 15.41 -7.79
CA GLU A 39 18.73 15.01 -8.35
C GLU A 39 18.59 13.92 -9.42
N TYR A 40 17.79 12.88 -9.15
CA TYR A 40 17.72 11.68 -10.00
C TYR A 40 16.46 11.58 -10.87
N GLY A 41 15.46 12.43 -10.65
CA GLY A 41 14.15 12.30 -11.30
C GLY A 41 14.21 12.36 -12.82
N GLU A 42 15.05 13.21 -13.41
CA GLU A 42 15.22 13.30 -14.86
C GLU A 42 15.94 12.08 -15.44
N LEU A 43 16.98 11.60 -14.77
CA LEU A 43 17.69 10.38 -15.17
C LEU A 43 16.78 9.16 -15.08
N PHE A 44 15.98 9.09 -14.02
CA PHE A 44 15.00 8.02 -13.82
C PHE A 44 13.95 8.03 -14.94
N MET A 45 13.39 9.19 -15.26
CA MET A 45 12.43 9.38 -16.34
C MET A 45 13.01 8.98 -17.70
N LYS A 46 14.26 9.39 -18.01
CA LYS A 46 14.95 9.02 -19.26
C LYS A 46 15.17 7.51 -19.38
N LYS A 47 15.47 6.84 -18.25
CA LYS A 47 15.79 5.40 -18.23
C LYS A 47 14.56 4.52 -18.24
N HIS A 48 13.50 4.91 -17.53
CA HIS A 48 12.34 4.05 -17.24
C HIS A 48 11.04 4.55 -17.86
N ASP A 49 11.02 5.74 -18.46
CA ASP A 49 9.83 6.42 -19.03
C ASP A 49 8.69 6.60 -18.01
N ILE A 50 9.02 6.69 -16.72
CA ILE A 50 8.08 6.94 -15.62
C ILE A 50 8.67 7.94 -14.62
N LYS A 51 7.80 8.69 -13.96
CA LYS A 51 8.22 9.64 -12.92
C LYS A 51 8.50 8.92 -11.61
N LEU A 52 9.56 9.33 -10.93
CA LEU A 52 9.85 8.88 -9.56
C LEU A 52 8.83 9.52 -8.59
N GLY A 53 7.80 8.79 -8.21
CA GLY A 53 6.71 9.25 -7.36
C GLY A 53 7.00 9.07 -5.86
N PHE A 54 6.29 9.81 -5.00
CA PHE A 54 6.39 9.64 -3.54
C PHE A 54 5.92 8.28 -3.06
N MET A 55 4.83 7.77 -3.63
CA MET A 55 4.26 6.48 -3.22
C MET A 55 5.22 5.31 -3.42
N SER A 56 6.07 5.35 -4.45
CA SER A 56 7.09 4.31 -4.68
C SER A 56 8.07 4.20 -3.51
N GLY A 57 8.48 5.32 -2.92
CA GLY A 57 9.32 5.35 -1.74
C GLY A 57 8.62 4.77 -0.50
N PHE A 58 7.37 5.15 -0.27
CA PHE A 58 6.59 4.61 0.86
C PHE A 58 6.31 3.11 0.70
N ILE A 59 6.00 2.64 -0.49
CA ILE A 59 5.79 1.21 -0.76
C ILE A 59 7.08 0.43 -0.48
N LYS A 60 8.23 0.92 -0.94
CA LYS A 60 9.52 0.27 -0.68
C LYS A 60 9.88 0.27 0.80
N ALA A 61 9.67 1.38 1.49
CA ALA A 61 9.89 1.47 2.93
C ALA A 61 8.97 0.52 3.72
N ALA A 62 7.68 0.45 3.34
CA ALA A 62 6.73 -0.47 3.96
C ALA A 62 7.13 -1.94 3.74
N ALA A 63 7.56 -2.30 2.52
CA ALA A 63 8.01 -3.66 2.22
C ALA A 63 9.22 -4.05 3.08
N MET A 64 10.21 -3.17 3.22
CA MET A 64 11.37 -3.40 4.09
C MET A 64 10.97 -3.53 5.56
N ALA A 65 10.09 -2.67 6.06
CA ALA A 65 9.60 -2.73 7.43
C ALA A 65 8.85 -4.05 7.71
N LEU A 66 8.05 -4.55 6.76
CA LEU A 66 7.34 -5.82 6.88
C LEU A 66 8.30 -7.04 6.86
N GLN A 67 9.45 -6.94 6.19
CA GLN A 67 10.51 -7.94 6.25
C GLN A 67 11.19 -7.99 7.61
N GLU A 68 11.42 -6.81 8.22
CA GLU A 68 12.03 -6.71 9.55
C GLU A 68 11.05 -7.07 10.69
N GLN A 69 9.75 -6.85 10.47
CA GLN A 69 8.68 -7.10 11.43
C GLN A 69 7.61 -8.03 10.85
N PRO A 70 7.90 -9.33 10.67
CA PRO A 70 6.98 -10.26 10.01
C PRO A 70 5.63 -10.39 10.71
N VAL A 71 5.57 -10.16 12.03
CA VAL A 71 4.34 -10.22 12.82
C VAL A 71 3.28 -9.21 12.32
N VAL A 72 3.70 -8.08 11.77
CA VAL A 72 2.79 -7.07 11.21
C VAL A 72 2.11 -7.58 9.93
N ASN A 73 2.76 -8.50 9.19
CA ASN A 73 2.21 -9.14 7.99
C ASN A 73 1.51 -10.48 8.28
N ALA A 74 1.38 -10.85 9.56
CA ALA A 74 0.65 -12.04 9.99
C ALA A 74 -0.86 -11.78 10.05
N VAL A 75 -1.63 -12.85 9.98
CA VAL A 75 -3.09 -12.82 10.14
C VAL A 75 -3.54 -13.84 11.17
N ILE A 76 -4.67 -13.57 11.81
CA ILE A 76 -5.33 -14.52 12.71
C ILE A 76 -6.35 -15.28 11.87
N ASP A 77 -6.21 -16.61 11.83
CA ASP A 77 -7.14 -17.52 11.16
C ASP A 77 -7.67 -18.53 12.18
N GLY A 78 -8.89 -18.31 12.65
CA GLY A 78 -9.45 -19.05 13.77
C GLY A 78 -8.61 -18.88 15.05
N ASN A 79 -7.95 -19.95 15.49
CA ASN A 79 -7.05 -19.94 16.66
C ASN A 79 -5.56 -19.86 16.30
N ASP A 80 -5.25 -19.82 15.02
CA ASP A 80 -3.88 -19.84 14.52
C ASP A 80 -3.40 -18.44 14.11
N MET A 81 -2.10 -18.19 14.32
CA MET A 81 -1.41 -17.03 13.77
C MET A 81 -0.63 -17.48 12.54
N VAL A 82 -1.06 -17.01 11.37
CA VAL A 82 -0.46 -17.37 10.09
C VAL A 82 0.50 -16.27 9.64
N TYR A 83 1.78 -16.59 9.56
CA TYR A 83 2.81 -15.71 9.00
C TYR A 83 2.84 -15.86 7.48
N ARG A 84 2.79 -14.72 6.78
CA ARG A 84 2.94 -14.69 5.33
C ARG A 84 4.40 -14.50 4.99
N ASP A 85 4.95 -15.39 4.17
CA ASP A 85 6.32 -15.32 3.64
C ASP A 85 6.44 -14.50 2.33
N PHE A 86 5.37 -13.81 1.95
CA PHE A 86 5.31 -12.91 0.83
C PHE A 86 4.78 -11.53 1.27
N ILE A 87 5.16 -10.48 0.57
CA ILE A 87 4.71 -9.11 0.82
C ILE A 87 3.99 -8.59 -0.40
N ASP A 88 2.67 -8.49 -0.30
CA ASP A 88 1.80 -7.91 -1.32
C ASP A 88 1.23 -6.59 -0.82
N ILE A 89 1.40 -5.52 -1.60
CA ILE A 89 0.92 -4.19 -1.24
C ILE A 89 -0.10 -3.73 -2.27
N SER A 90 -1.31 -3.44 -1.81
CA SER A 90 -2.36 -2.89 -2.66
C SER A 90 -2.44 -1.37 -2.51
N VAL A 91 -2.57 -0.66 -3.62
CA VAL A 91 -2.61 0.80 -3.66
C VAL A 91 -3.87 1.27 -4.35
N ALA A 92 -4.67 2.05 -3.64
CA ALA A 92 -5.87 2.67 -4.21
C ALA A 92 -5.48 3.83 -5.14
N VAL A 93 -5.86 3.74 -6.41
CA VAL A 93 -5.53 4.72 -7.45
C VAL A 93 -6.81 5.26 -8.09
N SER A 94 -6.94 6.57 -8.11
CA SER A 94 -8.03 7.25 -8.82
C SER A 94 -7.74 7.30 -10.31
N THR A 95 -8.71 6.89 -11.11
CA THR A 95 -8.64 6.97 -12.57
C THR A 95 -9.87 7.69 -13.13
N PRO A 96 -9.84 8.16 -14.39
CA PRO A 96 -11.03 8.75 -15.02
C PRO A 96 -12.24 7.81 -15.06
N LYS A 97 -12.03 6.49 -15.00
CA LYS A 97 -13.08 5.47 -14.97
C LYS A 97 -13.52 5.07 -13.56
N GLY A 98 -12.93 5.66 -12.51
CA GLY A 98 -13.21 5.36 -11.11
C GLY A 98 -11.97 4.89 -10.34
N LEU A 99 -12.19 4.45 -9.10
CA LEU A 99 -11.13 3.93 -8.23
C LEU A 99 -10.78 2.49 -8.62
N VAL A 100 -9.50 2.22 -8.79
CA VAL A 100 -8.94 0.88 -8.96
C VAL A 100 -7.93 0.59 -7.85
N VAL A 101 -7.74 -0.68 -7.51
CA VAL A 101 -6.83 -1.08 -6.43
C VAL A 101 -5.92 -2.20 -6.94
N PRO A 102 -4.88 -1.86 -7.74
CA PRO A 102 -3.89 -2.85 -8.14
C PRO A 102 -3.10 -3.36 -6.95
N SER A 103 -2.72 -4.64 -6.99
CA SER A 103 -1.83 -5.27 -6.01
C SER A 103 -0.46 -5.48 -6.61
N LEU A 104 0.55 -4.93 -5.94
CA LEU A 104 1.95 -5.18 -6.20
C LEU A 104 2.34 -6.46 -5.47
N ARG A 105 2.85 -7.44 -6.21
CA ARG A 105 3.19 -8.76 -5.68
C ARG A 105 4.67 -8.84 -5.36
N ASN A 106 5.00 -9.49 -4.24
CA ASN A 106 6.39 -9.73 -3.79
C ASN A 106 7.25 -8.45 -3.82
N CYS A 107 6.80 -7.42 -3.12
CA CYS A 107 7.48 -6.12 -3.03
C CYS A 107 8.87 -6.22 -2.36
#